data_967a375c9216f20b264c13ab6dd46cd9
#
_entry.id   967a375c9216f20b264c13ab6dd46cd9
#
_cell.length_a   1.000
_cell.length_b   1.000
_cell.length_c   1.000
_cell.angle_alpha   90.00
_cell.angle_beta   90.00
_cell.angle_gamma   90.00
#
_symmetry.space_group_name_H-M   'P 1'
#
loop_
_entity.id
_entity.type
_entity.pdbx_description
1 polymer ?
#
loop_
_entity_poly.entity_id
_entity_poly.type
_entity_poly.pdbx_seq_one_letter_code
_entity_poly.pdbx_strand_id
1 'polypeptide(L)'
;EKSGQVLGTLATGSVTGTLLGPLLGGVTASIFGYRPTFFITGTILLLVFVLSLVFVHEEFVPIEKNQAASGKQILKKLEHPHVILGMFITTLIIQASNNSISPIISLYIQQLLGGHGNVTLISGVIASIPGIATLIAAPRFGRLGDRIGSERILTIGLILAIFVYLPMAFVQNVWQLAMLRFLVGISDACLLPAVQTLITRYSPSDAAGRIFSYNQSFQATGNVIGPMIGSSVSAAFGYRGVFISTSCLVLLNLLWVRRSTAELKKREK
;
A
#
# COMPACT_ATOMS: atom_id res chain seq x y z
N GLU A 1 2.95 -19.08 19.19
CA GLU A 1 1.62 -19.22 18.52
C GLU A 1 0.74 -17.98 18.63
N LYS A 2 0.82 -17.19 19.72
CA LYS A 2 0.00 -15.97 19.90
C LYS A 2 0.44 -14.77 19.06
N SER A 3 1.71 -14.68 18.67
CA SER A 3 2.24 -13.53 17.91
C SER A 3 1.62 -13.41 16.50
N GLY A 4 1.31 -14.52 15.84
CA GLY A 4 0.63 -14.51 14.53
C GLY A 4 -0.80 -13.98 14.61
N GLN A 5 -1.53 -14.32 15.67
CA GLN A 5 -2.89 -13.80 15.91
C GLN A 5 -2.86 -12.30 16.18
N VAL A 6 -1.92 -11.83 17.01
CA VAL A 6 -1.77 -10.41 17.33
C VAL A 6 -1.44 -9.60 16.08
N LEU A 7 -0.47 -10.06 15.27
CA LEU A 7 -0.11 -9.41 14.01
C LEU A 7 -1.29 -9.40 13.01
N GLY A 8 -2.06 -10.50 12.94
CA GLY A 8 -3.27 -10.57 12.12
C GLY A 8 -4.33 -9.56 12.55
N THR A 9 -4.54 -9.40 13.85
CA THR A 9 -5.51 -8.43 14.40
C THR A 9 -5.04 -6.99 14.11
N LEU A 10 -3.75 -6.69 14.28
CA LEU A 10 -3.18 -5.38 13.96
C LEU A 10 -3.31 -5.07 12.46
N ALA A 11 -3.03 -6.04 11.60
CA ALA A 11 -3.19 -5.89 10.15
C ALA A 11 -4.66 -5.62 9.79
N THR A 12 -5.61 -6.32 10.41
CA THR A 12 -7.05 -6.07 10.22
C THR A 12 -7.44 -4.66 10.64
N GLY A 13 -6.93 -4.19 11.78
CA GLY A 13 -7.15 -2.81 12.24
C GLY A 13 -6.62 -1.76 11.25
N SER A 14 -5.42 -1.98 10.72
CA SER A 14 -4.81 -1.09 9.71
C SER A 14 -5.65 -1.04 8.43
N VAL A 15 -6.06 -2.18 7.90
CA VAL A 15 -6.91 -2.25 6.68
C VAL A 15 -8.26 -1.58 6.92
N THR A 16 -8.88 -1.84 8.08
CA THR A 16 -10.17 -1.21 8.47
C THR A 16 -10.03 0.31 8.55
N GLY A 17 -8.94 0.82 9.14
CA GLY A 17 -8.65 2.25 9.21
C GLY A 17 -8.48 2.89 7.84
N THR A 18 -7.76 2.23 6.94
CA THR A 18 -7.56 2.68 5.54
C THR A 18 -8.87 2.72 4.75
N LEU A 19 -9.79 1.80 5.04
CA LEU A 19 -11.12 1.73 4.43
C LEU A 19 -12.07 2.79 5.01
N LEU A 20 -12.20 2.81 6.34
CA LEU A 20 -13.19 3.66 7.01
C LEU A 20 -12.75 5.12 7.07
N GLY A 21 -11.44 5.41 7.10
CA GLY A 21 -10.91 6.76 7.21
C GLY A 21 -11.45 7.70 6.12
N PRO A 22 -11.20 7.44 4.83
CA PRO A 22 -11.71 8.28 3.74
C PRO A 22 -13.24 8.32 3.67
N LEU A 23 -13.91 7.20 3.97
CA LEU A 23 -15.37 7.13 3.96
C LEU A 23 -15.97 8.03 5.06
N LEU A 24 -15.57 7.84 6.30
CA LEU A 24 -16.04 8.63 7.44
C LEU A 24 -15.62 10.10 7.30
N GLY A 25 -14.40 10.36 6.85
CA GLY A 25 -13.91 11.70 6.56
C GLY A 25 -14.74 12.39 5.48
N GLY A 26 -15.07 11.69 4.39
CA GLY A 26 -15.93 12.21 3.30
C GLY A 26 -17.34 12.50 3.78
N VAL A 27 -17.96 11.59 4.55
CA VAL A 27 -19.31 11.77 5.11
C VAL A 27 -19.34 12.93 6.10
N THR A 28 -18.46 12.97 7.08
CA THR A 28 -18.41 14.04 8.09
C THR A 28 -18.13 15.40 7.47
N ALA A 29 -17.21 15.47 6.51
CA ALA A 29 -16.89 16.71 5.82
C ALA A 29 -18.04 17.20 4.92
N SER A 30 -18.82 16.28 4.35
CA SER A 30 -19.98 16.65 3.54
C SER A 30 -21.18 17.19 4.35
N ILE A 31 -21.33 16.71 5.60
CA ILE A 31 -22.44 17.10 6.49
C ILE A 31 -22.06 18.34 7.33
N PHE A 32 -20.89 18.31 7.96
CA PHE A 32 -20.49 19.31 8.95
C PHE A 32 -19.48 20.32 8.40
N GLY A 33 -18.91 20.09 7.20
CA GLY A 33 -17.81 20.85 6.64
C GLY A 33 -16.44 20.41 7.17
N TYR A 34 -15.39 20.96 6.58
CA TYR A 34 -14.01 20.52 6.87
C TYR A 34 -13.54 20.82 8.30
N ARG A 35 -13.83 22.02 8.83
CA ARG A 35 -13.37 22.44 10.16
C ARG A 35 -13.88 21.54 11.30
N PRO A 36 -15.18 21.28 11.43
CA PRO A 36 -15.68 20.33 12.45
C PRO A 36 -15.14 18.92 12.27
N THR A 37 -14.92 18.45 11.04
CA THR A 37 -14.33 17.13 10.78
C THR A 37 -12.94 16.99 11.39
N PHE A 38 -12.10 18.03 11.31
CA PHE A 38 -10.79 18.03 11.98
C PHE A 38 -10.91 17.97 13.50
N PHE A 39 -11.86 18.71 14.11
CA PHE A 39 -12.11 18.62 15.55
C PHE A 39 -12.59 17.24 15.97
N ILE A 40 -13.50 16.62 15.24
CA ILE A 40 -13.98 15.25 15.50
C ILE A 40 -12.79 14.28 15.45
N THR A 41 -11.97 14.33 14.41
CA THR A 41 -10.79 13.46 14.26
C THR A 41 -9.78 13.70 15.39
N GLY A 42 -9.52 14.96 15.73
CA GLY A 42 -8.63 15.32 16.86
C GLY A 42 -9.14 14.80 18.20
N THR A 43 -10.45 14.89 18.45
CA THR A 43 -11.07 14.32 19.66
C THR A 43 -10.94 12.80 19.73
N ILE A 44 -11.17 12.11 18.61
CA ILE A 44 -10.99 10.63 18.54
C ILE A 44 -9.53 10.27 18.84
N LEU A 45 -8.54 10.97 18.26
CA LEU A 45 -7.13 10.72 18.54
C LEU A 45 -6.77 10.97 20.00
N LEU A 46 -7.33 12.01 20.61
CA LEU A 46 -7.13 12.31 22.02
C LEU A 46 -7.72 11.24 22.92
N LEU A 47 -8.91 10.71 22.59
CA LEU A 47 -9.51 9.58 23.29
C LEU A 47 -8.62 8.32 23.17
N VAL A 48 -8.13 8.01 21.97
CA VAL A 48 -7.21 6.88 21.76
C VAL A 48 -5.93 7.06 22.57
N PHE A 49 -5.37 8.28 22.62
CA PHE A 49 -4.20 8.60 23.45
C PHE A 49 -4.48 8.33 24.94
N VAL A 50 -5.60 8.82 25.48
CA VAL A 50 -5.98 8.59 26.88
C VAL A 50 -6.18 7.10 27.16
N LEU A 51 -6.89 6.37 26.27
CA LEU A 51 -7.05 4.93 26.40
C LEU A 51 -5.71 4.19 26.38
N SER A 52 -4.80 4.61 25.52
CA SER A 52 -3.45 4.04 25.48
C SER A 52 -2.68 4.25 26.77
N LEU A 53 -2.75 5.47 27.35
CA LEU A 53 -2.10 5.77 28.63
C LEU A 53 -2.64 4.94 29.79
N VAL A 54 -3.96 4.64 29.78
CA VAL A 54 -4.60 3.94 30.90
C VAL A 54 -4.45 2.41 30.78
N PHE A 55 -4.55 1.86 29.56
CA PHE A 55 -4.64 0.42 29.36
C PHE A 55 -3.34 -0.23 28.87
N VAL A 56 -2.43 0.52 28.27
CA VAL A 56 -1.15 -0.04 27.77
C VAL A 56 -0.07 0.11 28.83
N HIS A 57 0.23 -1.01 29.50
CA HIS A 57 1.36 -1.13 30.42
C HIS A 57 2.45 -1.90 29.69
N GLU A 58 3.56 -1.25 29.41
CA GLU A 58 4.72 -1.85 28.74
C GLU A 58 5.86 -2.03 29.73
N GLU A 59 6.29 -3.28 29.92
CA GLU A 59 7.57 -3.59 30.58
C GLU A 59 8.68 -3.51 29.52
N PHE A 60 9.26 -2.33 29.35
CA PHE A 60 10.32 -2.10 28.39
C PHE A 60 11.65 -2.67 28.91
N VAL A 61 12.12 -3.76 28.28
CA VAL A 61 13.45 -4.31 28.50
C VAL A 61 14.35 -3.83 27.35
N PRO A 62 15.29 -2.89 27.60
CA PRO A 62 16.18 -2.39 26.55
C PRO A 62 17.14 -3.49 26.09
N ILE A 63 17.16 -3.73 24.79
CA ILE A 63 18.16 -4.64 24.17
C ILE A 63 19.50 -3.92 24.14
N GLU A 64 20.57 -4.56 24.69
CA GLU A 64 21.92 -4.02 24.66
C GLU A 64 22.38 -3.72 23.24
N LYS A 65 22.95 -2.53 23.03
CA LYS A 65 23.44 -2.08 21.71
C LYS A 65 24.43 -3.03 21.04
N ASN A 66 25.16 -3.83 21.82
CA ASN A 66 26.14 -4.79 21.32
C ASN A 66 25.54 -6.05 20.67
N GLN A 67 24.27 -6.37 20.94
CA GLN A 67 23.58 -7.50 20.32
C GLN A 67 22.89 -7.14 19.00
N ALA A 68 22.86 -5.87 18.67
CA ALA A 68 22.22 -5.38 17.46
C ALA A 68 23.19 -5.49 16.26
N ALA A 69 23.07 -6.56 15.46
CA ALA A 69 23.87 -6.74 14.23
C ALA A 69 23.77 -5.51 13.31
N SER A 70 24.88 -4.98 12.82
CA SER A 70 24.90 -3.85 11.87
C SER A 70 24.18 -4.21 10.56
N GLY A 71 23.54 -3.23 9.89
CA GLY A 71 22.87 -3.45 8.59
C GLY A 71 23.79 -4.07 7.53
N LYS A 72 25.09 -3.72 7.54
CA LYS A 72 26.11 -4.35 6.69
C LYS A 72 26.34 -5.83 7.01
N GLN A 73 26.24 -6.22 8.28
CA GLN A 73 26.38 -7.62 8.70
C GLN A 73 25.17 -8.45 8.30
N ILE A 74 23.96 -7.85 8.35
CA ILE A 74 22.73 -8.50 7.89
C ILE A 74 22.80 -8.74 6.39
N LEU A 75 23.19 -7.73 5.59
CA LEU A 75 23.35 -7.86 4.14
C LEU A 75 24.35 -8.95 3.74
N LYS A 76 25.44 -9.13 4.52
CA LYS A 76 26.41 -10.21 4.29
C LYS A 76 25.89 -11.61 4.67
N LYS A 77 24.93 -11.70 5.59
CA LYS A 77 24.29 -12.97 5.99
C LYS A 77 23.18 -13.43 5.05
N LEU A 78 22.70 -12.54 4.16
CA LEU A 78 21.63 -12.87 3.22
C LEU A 78 22.14 -13.79 2.12
N GLU A 79 21.51 -14.93 1.93
CA GLU A 79 21.78 -15.83 0.79
C GLU A 79 21.42 -15.16 -0.55
N HIS A 80 20.34 -14.33 -0.56
CA HIS A 80 19.82 -13.67 -1.75
C HIS A 80 19.57 -12.17 -1.55
N PRO A 81 20.62 -11.33 -1.37
CA PRO A 81 20.46 -9.90 -1.06
C PRO A 81 19.74 -9.13 -2.17
N HIS A 82 19.94 -9.52 -3.46
CA HIS A 82 19.31 -8.89 -4.61
C HIS A 82 17.80 -9.08 -4.62
N VAL A 83 17.30 -10.23 -4.14
CA VAL A 83 15.86 -10.52 -4.07
C VAL A 83 15.20 -9.65 -3.02
N ILE A 84 15.79 -9.58 -1.83
CA ILE A 84 15.27 -8.76 -0.72
C ILE A 84 15.27 -7.28 -1.10
N LEU A 85 16.36 -6.78 -1.69
CA LEU A 85 16.42 -5.40 -2.20
C LEU A 85 15.38 -5.17 -3.30
N GLY A 86 15.19 -6.15 -4.20
CA GLY A 86 14.14 -6.12 -5.21
C GLY A 86 12.75 -6.01 -4.60
N MET A 87 12.47 -6.72 -3.50
CA MET A 87 11.19 -6.64 -2.80
C MET A 87 11.01 -5.28 -2.10
N PHE A 88 12.06 -4.70 -1.54
CA PHE A 88 12.01 -3.35 -0.96
C PHE A 88 11.67 -2.29 -2.02
N ILE A 89 12.33 -2.34 -3.18
CA ILE A 89 12.05 -1.45 -4.30
C ILE A 89 10.61 -1.67 -4.80
N THR A 90 10.17 -2.92 -4.88
CA THR A 90 8.80 -3.25 -5.26
C THR A 90 7.78 -2.66 -4.28
N THR A 91 8.02 -2.78 -2.97
CA THR A 91 7.18 -2.14 -1.94
C THR A 91 7.13 -0.62 -2.11
N LEU A 92 8.28 0.02 -2.32
CA LEU A 92 8.36 1.46 -2.56
C LEU A 92 7.53 1.86 -3.78
N ILE A 93 7.68 1.15 -4.91
CA ILE A 93 6.96 1.47 -6.15
C ILE A 93 5.45 1.25 -5.99
N ILE A 94 5.01 0.17 -5.34
CA ILE A 94 3.60 -0.08 -5.07
C ILE A 94 3.01 1.08 -4.26
N GLN A 95 3.69 1.48 -3.17
CA GLN A 95 3.21 2.57 -2.33
C GLN A 95 3.24 3.93 -3.03
N ALA A 96 4.30 4.21 -3.77
CA ALA A 96 4.39 5.42 -4.57
C ALA A 96 3.28 5.48 -5.63
N SER A 97 2.99 4.36 -6.30
CA SER A 97 1.92 4.25 -7.29
C SER A 97 0.54 4.51 -6.69
N ASN A 98 0.23 3.85 -5.57
CA ASN A 98 -1.05 4.03 -4.88
C ASN A 98 -1.25 5.46 -4.37
N ASN A 99 -0.20 6.05 -3.80
CA ASN A 99 -0.27 7.37 -3.21
C ASN A 99 -0.08 8.52 -4.22
N SER A 100 0.40 8.27 -5.43
CA SER A 100 0.48 9.29 -6.50
C SER A 100 -0.89 9.84 -6.91
N ILE A 101 -1.93 9.03 -6.77
CA ILE A 101 -3.29 9.38 -7.13
C ILE A 101 -3.98 10.18 -6.00
N SER A 102 -3.53 10.01 -4.76
CA SER A 102 -4.17 10.58 -3.57
C SER A 102 -4.39 12.11 -3.66
N PRO A 103 -3.41 12.95 -4.05
CA PRO A 103 -3.60 14.40 -4.11
C PRO A 103 -4.53 14.86 -5.24
N ILE A 104 -4.69 14.05 -6.28
CA ILE A 104 -5.43 14.45 -7.48
C ILE A 104 -6.86 13.89 -7.54
N ILE A 105 -7.16 12.86 -6.73
CA ILE A 105 -8.41 12.09 -6.87
C ILE A 105 -9.67 12.99 -6.75
N SER A 106 -9.68 13.87 -5.74
CA SER A 106 -10.83 14.76 -5.52
C SER A 106 -10.99 15.79 -6.63
N LEU A 107 -9.90 16.34 -7.15
CA LEU A 107 -9.89 17.28 -8.27
C LEU A 107 -10.32 16.60 -9.57
N TYR A 108 -9.87 15.37 -9.79
CA TYR A 108 -10.28 14.59 -10.96
C TYR A 108 -11.77 14.22 -10.92
N ILE A 109 -12.28 13.85 -9.74
CA ILE A 109 -13.73 13.62 -9.54
C ILE A 109 -14.52 14.90 -9.79
N GLN A 110 -14.05 16.04 -9.29
CA GLN A 110 -14.67 17.34 -9.54
C GLN A 110 -14.76 17.64 -11.04
N GLN A 111 -13.70 17.36 -11.79
CA GLN A 111 -13.71 17.50 -13.25
C GLN A 111 -14.68 16.56 -13.93
N LEU A 112 -14.74 15.27 -13.53
CA LEU A 112 -15.66 14.28 -14.08
C LEU A 112 -17.14 14.59 -13.80
N LEU A 113 -17.43 15.26 -12.67
CA LEU A 113 -18.78 15.69 -12.29
C LEU A 113 -19.18 17.03 -12.93
N GLY A 114 -18.30 17.72 -13.65
CA GLY A 114 -18.55 19.03 -14.22
C GLY A 114 -18.93 20.09 -13.18
N GLY A 115 -18.46 19.92 -11.94
CA GLY A 115 -18.78 20.81 -10.81
C GLY A 115 -20.14 20.55 -10.13
N HIS A 116 -20.89 19.52 -10.54
CA HIS A 116 -22.20 19.19 -9.98
C HIS A 116 -22.06 18.05 -8.93
N GLY A 117 -22.94 18.07 -7.91
CA GLY A 117 -22.99 17.02 -6.88
C GLY A 117 -22.04 17.23 -5.69
N ASN A 118 -22.11 16.31 -4.73
CA ASN A 118 -21.27 16.35 -3.51
C ASN A 118 -19.91 15.70 -3.75
N VAL A 119 -18.95 16.48 -4.30
CA VAL A 119 -17.59 16.02 -4.61
C VAL A 119 -16.90 15.41 -3.39
N THR A 120 -17.09 15.99 -2.20
CA THR A 120 -16.44 15.52 -0.97
C THR A 120 -16.89 14.11 -0.58
N LEU A 121 -18.20 13.87 -0.60
CA LEU A 121 -18.77 12.55 -0.30
C LEU A 121 -18.32 11.51 -1.32
N ILE A 122 -18.45 11.85 -2.62
CA ILE A 122 -18.08 10.96 -3.72
C ILE A 122 -16.59 10.62 -3.67
N SER A 123 -15.74 11.60 -3.38
CA SER A 123 -14.30 11.38 -3.21
C SER A 123 -13.97 10.44 -2.04
N GLY A 124 -14.65 10.60 -0.90
CA GLY A 124 -14.51 9.70 0.23
C GLY A 124 -14.91 8.26 -0.08
N VAL A 125 -16.06 8.09 -0.77
CA VAL A 125 -16.51 6.76 -1.22
C VAL A 125 -15.51 6.13 -2.19
N ILE A 126 -15.10 6.85 -3.24
CA ILE A 126 -14.16 6.33 -4.25
C ILE A 126 -12.78 6.03 -3.65
N ALA A 127 -12.31 6.83 -2.71
CA ALA A 127 -11.06 6.58 -2.00
C ALA A 127 -11.11 5.30 -1.13
N SER A 128 -12.29 4.93 -0.63
CA SER A 128 -12.50 3.73 0.21
C SER A 128 -12.67 2.44 -0.59
N ILE A 129 -13.08 2.51 -1.85
CA ILE A 129 -13.37 1.34 -2.70
C ILE A 129 -12.20 0.35 -2.79
N PRO A 130 -10.93 0.77 -2.98
CA PRO A 130 -9.82 -0.18 -3.02
C PRO A 130 -9.66 -0.95 -1.71
N GLY A 131 -9.88 -0.29 -0.57
CA GLY A 131 -9.83 -0.96 0.75
C GLY A 131 -10.88 -2.06 0.88
N ILE A 132 -12.12 -1.82 0.43
CA ILE A 132 -13.20 -2.81 0.41
C ILE A 132 -12.80 -4.01 -0.47
N ALA A 133 -12.32 -3.74 -1.68
CA ALA A 133 -11.90 -4.77 -2.61
C ALA A 133 -10.74 -5.61 -2.06
N THR A 134 -9.75 -4.96 -1.44
CA THR A 134 -8.61 -5.63 -0.80
C THR A 134 -9.09 -6.54 0.34
N LEU A 135 -9.99 -6.07 1.19
CA LEU A 135 -10.52 -6.86 2.32
C LEU A 135 -11.20 -8.16 1.85
N ILE A 136 -11.97 -8.07 0.77
CA ILE A 136 -12.69 -9.23 0.18
C ILE A 136 -11.74 -10.16 -0.55
N ALA A 137 -10.77 -9.62 -1.25
CA ALA A 137 -9.89 -10.35 -2.16
C ALA A 137 -8.67 -10.97 -1.45
N ALA A 138 -8.09 -10.31 -0.43
CA ALA A 138 -6.85 -10.72 0.21
C ALA A 138 -6.87 -12.16 0.76
N PRO A 139 -7.93 -12.66 1.42
CA PRO A 139 -7.94 -14.05 1.91
C PRO A 139 -7.93 -15.09 0.78
N ARG A 140 -8.50 -14.74 -0.38
CA ARG A 140 -8.52 -15.64 -1.56
C ARG A 140 -7.18 -15.67 -2.25
N PHE A 141 -6.58 -14.52 -2.47
CA PHE A 141 -5.28 -14.42 -3.12
C PHE A 141 -4.12 -14.87 -2.23
N GLY A 142 -4.22 -14.69 -0.91
CA GLY A 142 -3.28 -15.29 0.04
C GLY A 142 -3.23 -16.81 -0.10
N ARG A 143 -4.39 -17.49 -0.03
CA ARG A 143 -4.48 -18.96 -0.24
C ARG A 143 -4.04 -19.40 -1.64
N LEU A 144 -4.30 -18.59 -2.65
CA LEU A 144 -3.85 -18.88 -4.01
C LEU A 144 -2.33 -18.75 -4.11
N GLY A 145 -1.74 -17.75 -3.43
CA GLY A 145 -0.29 -17.56 -3.33
C GLY A 145 0.43 -18.75 -2.70
N ASP A 146 -0.18 -19.36 -1.66
CA ASP A 146 0.35 -20.57 -1.04
C ASP A 146 0.36 -21.77 -2.01
N ARG A 147 -0.61 -21.83 -2.93
CA ARG A 147 -0.72 -22.95 -3.92
C ARG A 147 0.16 -22.78 -5.14
N ILE A 148 0.16 -21.61 -5.76
CA ILE A 148 0.85 -21.38 -7.06
C ILE A 148 2.19 -20.66 -6.92
N GLY A 149 2.52 -20.19 -5.70
CA GLY A 149 3.74 -19.46 -5.37
C GLY A 149 3.57 -17.96 -5.39
N SER A 150 4.14 -17.29 -4.38
CA SER A 150 4.03 -15.83 -4.17
C SER A 150 4.63 -15.02 -5.32
N GLU A 151 5.65 -15.55 -6.01
CA GLU A 151 6.26 -14.89 -7.18
C GLU A 151 5.27 -14.77 -8.36
N ARG A 152 4.46 -15.80 -8.58
CA ARG A 152 3.44 -15.80 -9.64
C ARG A 152 2.31 -14.83 -9.29
N ILE A 153 1.85 -14.85 -8.03
CA ILE A 153 0.83 -13.91 -7.55
C ILE A 153 1.31 -12.47 -7.66
N LEU A 154 2.55 -12.18 -7.27
CA LEU A 154 3.15 -10.85 -7.44
C LEU A 154 3.14 -10.42 -8.91
N THR A 155 3.54 -11.30 -9.81
CA THR A 155 3.55 -11.02 -11.25
C THR A 155 2.13 -10.76 -11.79
N ILE A 156 1.15 -11.56 -11.40
CA ILE A 156 -0.26 -11.39 -11.79
C ILE A 156 -0.79 -10.05 -11.26
N GLY A 157 -0.51 -9.73 -9.99
CA GLY A 157 -0.91 -8.45 -9.40
C GLY A 157 -0.32 -7.24 -10.14
N LEU A 158 0.97 -7.27 -10.49
CA LEU A 158 1.61 -6.19 -11.26
C LEU A 158 1.01 -6.05 -12.67
N ILE A 159 0.74 -7.16 -13.35
CA ILE A 159 0.07 -7.13 -14.66
C ILE A 159 -1.32 -6.53 -14.53
N LEU A 160 -2.11 -6.98 -13.56
CA LEU A 160 -3.44 -6.43 -13.29
C LEU A 160 -3.37 -4.94 -13.01
N ALA A 161 -2.41 -4.48 -12.19
CA ALA A 161 -2.22 -3.06 -11.89
C ALA A 161 -1.99 -2.22 -13.16
N ILE A 162 -1.16 -2.68 -14.08
CA ILE A 162 -0.90 -1.99 -15.36
C ILE A 162 -2.21 -1.86 -16.15
N PHE A 163 -2.95 -2.97 -16.29
CA PHE A 163 -4.23 -3.00 -17.02
C PHE A 163 -5.34 -2.21 -16.35
N VAL A 164 -5.18 -1.82 -15.09
CA VAL A 164 -6.15 -1.00 -14.36
C VAL A 164 -5.75 0.47 -14.38
N TYR A 165 -4.48 0.80 -14.12
CA TYR A 165 -4.04 2.20 -14.09
C TYR A 165 -4.10 2.86 -15.47
N LEU A 166 -3.76 2.16 -16.53
CA LEU A 166 -3.75 2.73 -17.88
C LEU A 166 -5.16 3.19 -18.33
N PRO A 167 -6.24 2.39 -18.23
CA PRO A 167 -7.58 2.84 -18.55
C PRO A 167 -8.10 3.98 -17.67
N MET A 168 -7.60 4.14 -16.44
CA MET A 168 -8.00 5.26 -15.57
C MET A 168 -7.66 6.63 -16.18
N ALA A 169 -6.67 6.70 -17.06
CA ALA A 169 -6.35 7.93 -17.80
C ALA A 169 -7.45 8.36 -18.77
N PHE A 170 -8.34 7.44 -19.19
CA PHE A 170 -9.35 7.66 -20.24
C PHE A 170 -10.79 7.60 -19.71
N VAL A 171 -10.96 7.58 -18.40
CA VAL A 171 -12.27 7.55 -17.73
C VAL A 171 -13.05 8.82 -18.07
N GLN A 172 -14.35 8.64 -18.35
CA GLN A 172 -15.25 9.73 -18.71
C GLN A 172 -16.31 10.03 -17.64
N ASN A 173 -16.52 9.11 -16.70
CA ASN A 173 -17.46 9.27 -15.61
C ASN A 173 -16.98 8.61 -14.31
N VAL A 174 -17.61 9.01 -13.22
CA VAL A 174 -17.25 8.59 -11.86
C VAL A 174 -17.46 7.09 -11.63
N TRP A 175 -18.42 6.47 -12.28
CA TRP A 175 -18.69 5.04 -12.14
C TRP A 175 -17.60 4.17 -12.76
N GLN A 176 -17.07 4.57 -13.92
CA GLN A 176 -15.90 3.90 -14.51
C GLN A 176 -14.69 4.00 -13.60
N LEU A 177 -14.46 5.20 -13.00
CA LEU A 177 -13.41 5.39 -12.02
C LEU A 177 -13.60 4.48 -10.81
N ALA A 178 -14.81 4.37 -10.27
CA ALA A 178 -15.14 3.52 -9.14
C ALA A 178 -14.84 2.05 -9.42
N MET A 179 -15.23 1.53 -10.60
CA MET A 179 -14.95 0.16 -11.03
C MET A 179 -13.44 -0.11 -11.12
N LEU A 180 -12.70 0.80 -11.73
CA LEU A 180 -11.24 0.65 -11.84
C LEU A 180 -10.56 0.75 -10.47
N ARG A 181 -11.01 1.62 -9.58
CA ARG A 181 -10.54 1.69 -8.18
C ARG A 181 -10.81 0.39 -7.41
N PHE A 182 -11.93 -0.27 -7.68
CA PHE A 182 -12.19 -1.60 -7.13
C PHE A 182 -11.16 -2.63 -7.62
N LEU A 183 -10.84 -2.61 -8.91
CA LEU A 183 -9.82 -3.49 -9.48
C LEU A 183 -8.41 -3.18 -8.96
N VAL A 184 -8.09 -1.91 -8.65
CA VAL A 184 -6.84 -1.54 -7.94
C VAL A 184 -6.76 -2.27 -6.61
N GLY A 185 -7.84 -2.28 -5.81
CA GLY A 185 -7.86 -3.00 -4.53
C GLY A 185 -7.67 -4.52 -4.69
N ILE A 186 -8.19 -5.12 -5.75
CA ILE A 186 -7.93 -6.54 -6.08
C ILE A 186 -6.43 -6.75 -6.40
N SER A 187 -5.82 -5.84 -7.16
CA SER A 187 -4.38 -5.87 -7.43
C SER A 187 -3.56 -5.76 -6.14
N ASP A 188 -3.90 -4.82 -5.26
CA ASP A 188 -3.22 -4.62 -3.96
C ASP A 188 -3.34 -5.86 -3.06
N ALA A 189 -4.47 -6.55 -3.10
CA ALA A 189 -4.68 -7.82 -2.41
C ALA A 189 -3.72 -8.94 -2.87
N CYS A 190 -3.21 -8.85 -4.11
CA CYS A 190 -2.18 -9.76 -4.62
C CYS A 190 -0.78 -9.29 -4.22
N LEU A 191 -0.51 -7.99 -4.32
CA LEU A 191 0.83 -7.42 -4.29
C LEU A 191 1.43 -7.44 -2.88
N LEU A 192 0.75 -6.84 -1.90
CA LEU A 192 1.31 -6.64 -0.57
C LEU A 192 1.60 -7.96 0.18
N PRO A 193 0.66 -8.94 0.23
CA PRO A 193 0.95 -10.21 0.88
C PRO A 193 2.05 -11.00 0.16
N ALA A 194 2.09 -10.97 -1.18
CA ALA A 194 3.11 -11.68 -1.94
C ALA A 194 4.51 -11.15 -1.65
N VAL A 195 4.69 -9.82 -1.59
CA VAL A 195 5.99 -9.21 -1.24
C VAL A 195 6.39 -9.59 0.19
N GLN A 196 5.46 -9.51 1.16
CA GLN A 196 5.75 -9.87 2.55
C GLN A 196 6.13 -11.35 2.70
N THR A 197 5.44 -12.25 2.00
CA THR A 197 5.76 -13.69 1.99
C THR A 197 7.15 -13.94 1.39
N LEU A 198 7.50 -13.26 0.29
CA LEU A 198 8.83 -13.39 -0.31
C LEU A 198 9.93 -12.86 0.61
N ILE A 199 9.71 -11.70 1.25
CA ILE A 199 10.64 -11.17 2.25
C ILE A 199 10.83 -12.19 3.38
N THR A 200 9.74 -12.75 3.93
CA THR A 200 9.82 -13.76 5.01
C THR A 200 10.59 -15.00 4.57
N ARG A 201 10.32 -15.49 3.37
CA ARG A 201 10.93 -16.72 2.83
C ARG A 201 12.46 -16.61 2.66
N TYR A 202 12.93 -15.43 2.22
CA TYR A 202 14.35 -15.19 1.93
C TYR A 202 15.09 -14.47 3.08
N SER A 203 14.43 -14.24 4.21
CA SER A 203 15.02 -13.61 5.39
C SER A 203 15.45 -14.66 6.41
N PRO A 204 16.69 -14.60 6.92
CA PRO A 204 17.09 -15.40 8.07
C PRO A 204 16.22 -15.09 9.30
N SER A 205 15.88 -16.10 10.07
CA SER A 205 15.01 -15.98 11.25
C SER A 205 15.53 -15.01 12.31
N ASP A 206 16.87 -14.92 12.48
CA ASP A 206 17.57 -14.04 13.40
C ASP A 206 17.55 -12.55 12.95
N ALA A 207 17.31 -12.29 11.66
CA ALA A 207 17.32 -10.95 11.07
C ALA A 207 15.95 -10.49 10.56
N ALA A 208 14.92 -11.33 10.59
CA ALA A 208 13.61 -11.06 10.01
C ALA A 208 13.01 -9.72 10.48
N GLY A 209 12.99 -9.43 11.77
CA GLY A 209 12.42 -8.20 12.31
C GLY A 209 13.08 -6.94 11.74
N ARG A 210 14.42 -6.95 11.53
CA ARG A 210 15.13 -5.83 10.93
C ARG A 210 14.88 -5.68 9.44
N ILE A 211 14.79 -6.78 8.73
CA ILE A 211 14.47 -6.78 7.30
C ILE A 211 13.07 -6.20 7.09
N PHE A 212 12.11 -6.58 7.94
CA PHE A 212 10.79 -5.96 7.93
C PHE A 212 10.83 -4.46 8.27
N SER A 213 11.67 -4.03 9.22
CA SER A 213 11.85 -2.60 9.53
C SER A 213 12.42 -1.82 8.36
N TYR A 214 13.37 -2.39 7.60
CA TYR A 214 13.84 -1.78 6.36
C TYR A 214 12.72 -1.71 5.30
N ASN A 215 11.94 -2.78 5.13
CA ASN A 215 10.80 -2.76 4.22
C ASN A 215 9.80 -1.66 4.58
N GLN A 216 9.52 -1.45 5.88
CA GLN A 216 8.68 -0.34 6.35
C GLN A 216 9.27 1.03 6.01
N SER A 217 10.60 1.19 6.06
CA SER A 217 11.25 2.43 5.64
C SER A 217 11.06 2.70 4.14
N PHE A 218 11.20 1.67 3.30
CA PHE A 218 10.91 1.78 1.85
C PHE A 218 9.43 2.07 1.59
N GLN A 219 8.53 1.45 2.36
CA GLN A 219 7.09 1.75 2.30
C GLN A 219 6.81 3.22 2.66
N ALA A 220 7.36 3.71 3.76
CA ALA A 220 7.22 5.11 4.18
C ALA A 220 7.79 6.08 3.13
N THR A 221 8.94 5.74 2.54
CA THR A 221 9.54 6.51 1.45
C THR A 221 8.60 6.58 0.24
N GLY A 222 7.98 5.46 -0.14
CA GLY A 222 6.97 5.40 -1.21
C GLY A 222 5.76 6.29 -0.91
N ASN A 223 5.30 6.31 0.35
CA ASN A 223 4.19 7.17 0.79
C ASN A 223 4.50 8.67 0.67
N VAL A 224 5.77 9.07 0.81
CA VAL A 224 6.21 10.47 0.65
C VAL A 224 6.43 10.81 -0.82
N ILE A 225 7.14 9.96 -1.55
CA ILE A 225 7.51 10.21 -2.96
C ILE A 225 6.27 10.14 -3.87
N GLY A 226 5.31 9.27 -3.57
CA GLY A 226 4.10 9.08 -4.37
C GLY A 226 3.34 10.37 -4.63
N PRO A 227 2.86 11.08 -3.59
CA PRO A 227 2.16 12.35 -3.75
C PRO A 227 2.98 13.43 -4.47
N MET A 228 4.31 13.46 -4.25
CA MET A 228 5.21 14.39 -4.96
C MET A 228 5.23 14.11 -6.46
N ILE A 229 5.36 12.85 -6.86
CA ILE A 229 5.28 12.43 -8.27
C ILE A 229 3.90 12.80 -8.83
N GLY A 230 2.82 12.42 -8.13
CA GLY A 230 1.46 12.67 -8.57
C GLY A 230 1.18 14.16 -8.80
N SER A 231 1.56 15.00 -7.86
CA SER A 231 1.39 16.46 -7.95
C SER A 231 2.21 17.06 -9.09
N SER A 232 3.50 16.69 -9.20
CA SER A 232 4.41 17.22 -10.22
C SER A 232 3.98 16.80 -11.63
N VAL A 233 3.63 15.52 -11.81
CA VAL A 233 3.15 15.02 -13.11
C VAL A 233 1.80 15.62 -13.46
N SER A 234 0.90 15.79 -12.47
CA SER A 234 -0.40 16.43 -12.70
C SER A 234 -0.25 17.87 -13.13
N ALA A 235 0.69 18.62 -12.57
CA ALA A 235 0.96 20.01 -12.95
C ALA A 235 1.51 20.12 -14.38
N ALA A 236 2.35 19.17 -14.82
CA ALA A 236 2.98 19.20 -16.14
C ALA A 236 2.11 18.58 -17.25
N PHE A 237 1.41 17.48 -16.97
CA PHE A 237 0.73 16.64 -17.97
C PHE A 237 -0.75 16.41 -17.67
N GLY A 238 -1.31 17.09 -16.65
CA GLY A 238 -2.68 16.92 -16.20
C GLY A 238 -2.93 15.56 -15.50
N TYR A 239 -4.17 15.33 -15.09
CA TYR A 239 -4.56 14.13 -14.34
C TYR A 239 -4.34 12.83 -15.12
N ARG A 240 -4.53 12.84 -16.44
CA ARG A 240 -4.26 11.69 -17.31
C ARG A 240 -2.81 11.26 -17.26
N GLY A 241 -1.89 12.23 -17.22
CA GLY A 241 -0.45 11.98 -17.11
C GLY A 241 -0.08 11.20 -15.86
N VAL A 242 -0.75 11.42 -14.73
CA VAL A 242 -0.49 10.69 -13.48
C VAL A 242 -0.80 9.20 -13.63
N PHE A 243 -1.93 8.84 -14.21
CA PHE A 243 -2.29 7.42 -14.41
C PHE A 243 -1.35 6.72 -15.39
N ILE A 244 -0.95 7.40 -16.47
CA ILE A 244 0.00 6.87 -17.45
C ILE A 244 1.39 6.68 -16.79
N SER A 245 1.89 7.67 -16.07
CA SER A 245 3.20 7.58 -15.38
C SER A 245 3.19 6.50 -14.31
N THR A 246 2.09 6.36 -13.56
CA THR A 246 1.91 5.27 -12.58
C THR A 246 1.93 3.91 -13.27
N SER A 247 1.23 3.74 -14.39
CA SER A 247 1.26 2.51 -15.17
C SER A 247 2.68 2.18 -15.68
N CYS A 248 3.44 3.19 -16.14
CA CYS A 248 4.83 3.03 -16.54
C CYS A 248 5.74 2.61 -15.37
N LEU A 249 5.56 3.20 -14.18
CA LEU A 249 6.31 2.82 -12.98
C LEU A 249 6.04 1.36 -12.60
N VAL A 250 4.78 0.94 -12.63
CA VAL A 250 4.41 -0.46 -12.35
C VAL A 250 4.97 -1.41 -13.41
N LEU A 251 5.00 -1.00 -14.69
CA LEU A 251 5.60 -1.77 -15.77
C LEU A 251 7.12 -1.95 -15.56
N LEU A 252 7.82 -0.90 -15.20
CA LEU A 252 9.25 -0.97 -14.86
C LEU A 252 9.49 -1.91 -13.67
N ASN A 253 8.63 -1.85 -12.66
CA ASN A 253 8.67 -2.77 -11.53
C ASN A 253 8.44 -4.22 -11.95
N LEU A 254 7.49 -4.48 -12.83
CA LEU A 254 7.23 -5.82 -13.37
C LEU A 254 8.46 -6.38 -14.10
N LEU A 255 9.12 -5.56 -14.91
CA LEU A 255 10.34 -5.97 -15.61
C LEU A 255 11.49 -6.26 -14.63
N TRP A 256 11.61 -5.43 -13.59
CA TRP A 256 12.59 -5.63 -12.52
C TRP A 256 12.34 -6.93 -11.75
N VAL A 257 11.12 -7.16 -11.28
CA VAL A 257 10.73 -8.38 -10.56
C VAL A 257 10.96 -9.62 -11.40
N ARG A 258 10.58 -9.60 -12.68
CA ARG A 258 10.83 -10.75 -13.59
C ARG A 258 12.31 -11.07 -13.75
N ARG A 259 13.19 -10.07 -13.81
CA ARG A 259 14.63 -10.28 -13.88
C ARG A 259 15.17 -10.88 -12.57
N SER A 260 14.79 -10.30 -11.44
CA SER A 260 15.23 -10.75 -10.11
C SER A 260 14.77 -12.18 -9.80
N THR A 261 13.55 -12.55 -10.19
CA THR A 261 13.02 -13.91 -9.98
C THR A 261 13.51 -14.93 -11.01
N ALA A 262 13.87 -14.51 -12.21
CA ALA A 262 14.47 -15.40 -13.21
C ALA A 262 15.88 -15.86 -12.81
N GLU A 263 16.66 -15.04 -12.12
CA GLU A 263 17.97 -15.40 -11.58
C GLU A 263 17.87 -16.48 -10.49
N LEU A 264 16.82 -16.46 -9.68
CA LEU A 264 16.55 -17.50 -8.68
C LEU A 264 16.34 -18.87 -9.31
N LYS A 265 15.48 -18.95 -10.33
CA LYS A 265 15.20 -20.22 -11.04
C LYS A 265 16.39 -20.82 -11.78
N LYS A 266 17.39 -20.00 -12.14
CA LYS A 266 18.63 -20.47 -12.76
C LYS A 266 19.62 -21.06 -11.75
N ARG A 267 19.52 -20.67 -10.47
CA ARG A 267 20.43 -21.15 -9.40
C ARG A 267 19.87 -22.37 -8.67
N GLU A 268 18.55 -22.61 -8.70
CA GLU A 268 17.89 -23.79 -8.14
C GLU A 268 17.90 -25.00 -9.09
N LYS A 269 18.35 -24.83 -10.36
CA LYS A 269 18.65 -25.90 -11.31
C LYS A 269 20.15 -26.19 -11.37
#